data_3102d342df804f3077293975878d8a87
#
_entry.id   3102d342df804f3077293975878d8a87
#
_cell.length_a   1.000
_cell.length_b   1.000
_cell.length_c   1.000
_cell.angle_alpha   90.00
_cell.angle_beta   90.00
_cell.angle_gamma   90.00
#
_symmetry.space_group_name_H-M   'P 1'
#
loop_
_entity.id
_entity.type
_entity.pdbx_description
1 polymer ?
#
loop_
_entity_poly.entity_id
_entity_poly.type
_entity_poly.pdbx_seq_one_letter_code
_entity_poly.pdbx_strand_id
1 'polypeptide(L)'
;QLYISGYSMAEYMTAVQITSGKKQIVSMGAYLCIFPDGIYFNTEKYSDNGYMGHANSVALGASRKLGISLCTVDGTAITVSYTQSNQPENATNGQYWIDTSGSVHTLKQYAATTSQWVSIPTVYLKLAADGIGQGFSKYDGIQLSGLTGSEQVKALNGSHILYDVAESYIVIVGLVDQTTELTSGTVKTERRVPEMDYVTESGNRLWGCKYGVVDG
;
A
#
# COMPACT_ATOMS: atom_id res chain seq x y z
N GLN A 1 26.35 15.86 -7.11
CA GLN A 1 26.77 15.96 -5.71
C GLN A 1 26.05 17.13 -5.04
N LEU A 2 25.57 16.97 -3.81
CA LEU A 2 24.91 18.02 -3.02
C LEU A 2 25.93 18.75 -2.16
N TYR A 3 25.85 20.09 -2.14
CA TYR A 3 26.61 20.96 -1.26
C TYR A 3 25.66 21.81 -0.43
N ILE A 4 25.92 21.94 0.88
CA ILE A 4 25.18 22.81 1.79
C ILE A 4 26.19 23.76 2.44
N SER A 5 25.98 25.07 2.31
CA SER A 5 26.89 26.10 2.81
C SER A 5 28.36 25.88 2.39
N GLY A 6 28.59 25.34 1.19
CA GLY A 6 29.90 25.05 0.66
C GLY A 6 30.50 23.70 1.08
N TYR A 7 29.87 22.96 1.97
CA TYR A 7 30.34 21.65 2.41
C TYR A 7 29.70 20.53 1.59
N SER A 8 30.48 19.55 1.16
CA SER A 8 29.99 18.38 0.45
C SER A 8 29.21 17.45 1.37
N MET A 9 28.06 17.00 0.90
CA MET A 9 27.21 16.02 1.63
C MET A 9 27.49 14.57 1.21
N ALA A 10 28.52 14.33 0.41
CA ALA A 10 28.81 13.00 -0.15
C ALA A 10 29.04 11.91 0.90
N GLU A 11 29.66 12.24 2.03
CA GLU A 11 29.92 11.29 3.13
C GLU A 11 28.63 10.80 3.82
N TYR A 12 27.58 11.60 3.78
CA TYR A 12 26.27 11.26 4.37
C TYR A 12 25.34 10.56 3.39
N MET A 13 25.49 10.82 2.08
CA MET A 13 24.61 10.35 1.00
C MET A 13 25.15 9.09 0.31
N THR A 14 25.67 8.13 1.08
CA THR A 14 26.30 6.92 0.52
C THR A 14 25.29 5.92 -0.07
N ALA A 15 24.03 5.97 0.37
CA ALA A 15 22.98 5.07 -0.09
C ALA A 15 22.18 5.60 -1.29
N VAL A 16 22.44 6.85 -1.73
CA VAL A 16 21.72 7.49 -2.83
C VAL A 16 22.69 8.09 -3.84
N GLN A 17 22.26 8.14 -5.10
CA GLN A 17 23.05 8.70 -6.19
C GLN A 17 22.29 9.82 -6.90
N ILE A 18 22.80 11.04 -6.84
CA ILE A 18 22.31 12.14 -7.65
C ILE A 18 22.85 11.96 -9.08
N THR A 19 21.92 11.76 -10.04
CA THR A 19 22.27 11.58 -11.45
C THR A 19 22.77 12.90 -12.08
N SER A 20 23.38 12.83 -13.26
CA SER A 20 23.76 14.03 -14.04
C SER A 20 22.52 14.71 -14.62
N GLY A 21 22.63 16.00 -14.95
CA GLY A 21 21.55 16.78 -15.57
C GLY A 21 20.94 17.83 -14.64
N LYS A 22 19.93 18.54 -15.17
CA LYS A 22 19.20 19.58 -14.44
C LYS A 22 18.45 18.97 -13.26
N LYS A 23 18.56 19.62 -12.11
CA LYS A 23 17.84 19.23 -10.88
C LYS A 23 16.96 20.38 -10.39
N GLN A 24 15.84 20.00 -9.80
CA GLN A 24 15.07 20.88 -8.95
C GLN A 24 15.20 20.43 -7.50
N ILE A 25 15.48 21.39 -6.64
CA ILE A 25 15.59 21.16 -5.19
C ILE A 25 14.49 21.99 -4.55
N VAL A 26 13.62 21.34 -3.80
CA VAL A 26 12.52 21.97 -3.09
C VAL A 26 12.66 21.64 -1.61
N SER A 27 12.58 22.66 -0.76
CA SER A 27 12.57 22.46 0.70
C SER A 27 11.14 22.23 1.20
N MET A 28 11.00 21.26 2.10
CA MET A 28 9.77 20.99 2.84
C MET A 28 10.15 20.80 4.31
N GLY A 29 9.98 21.84 5.12
CA GLY A 29 10.55 21.87 6.48
C GLY A 29 12.06 21.67 6.47
N ALA A 30 12.56 20.71 7.24
CA ALA A 30 13.98 20.36 7.30
C ALA A 30 14.46 19.53 6.09
N TYR A 31 13.56 19.07 5.22
CA TYR A 31 13.91 18.19 4.11
C TYR A 31 14.14 18.97 2.82
N LEU A 32 15.22 18.63 2.12
CA LEU A 32 15.45 18.98 0.72
C LEU A 32 15.02 17.79 -0.14
N CYS A 33 14.08 18.01 -1.05
CA CYS A 33 13.62 17.03 -2.03
C CYS A 33 14.24 17.31 -3.39
N ILE A 34 14.92 16.33 -3.99
CA ILE A 34 15.72 16.47 -5.21
C ILE A 34 15.04 15.72 -6.35
N PHE A 35 14.63 16.43 -7.39
CA PHE A 35 13.96 15.88 -8.58
C PHE A 35 14.82 16.03 -9.84
N PRO A 36 14.71 15.12 -10.81
CA PRO A 36 13.80 13.97 -10.88
C PRO A 36 14.27 12.73 -10.10
N ASP A 37 15.42 12.78 -9.41
CA ASP A 37 16.02 11.61 -8.76
C ASP A 37 15.15 11.02 -7.62
N GLY A 38 14.14 11.77 -7.13
CA GLY A 38 13.27 11.30 -6.05
C GLY A 38 14.02 11.08 -4.73
N ILE A 39 15.03 11.92 -4.45
CA ILE A 39 15.86 11.83 -3.25
C ILE A 39 15.40 12.86 -2.22
N TYR A 40 15.42 12.49 -0.95
CA TYR A 40 15.29 13.44 0.16
C TYR A 40 16.57 13.51 0.99
N PHE A 41 16.81 14.66 1.60
CA PHE A 41 17.93 14.91 2.50
C PHE A 41 17.46 15.81 3.66
N ASN A 42 17.66 15.36 4.91
CA ASN A 42 17.30 16.13 6.10
C ASN A 42 18.47 17.05 6.50
N THR A 43 18.25 18.36 6.47
CA THR A 43 19.28 19.39 6.79
C THR A 43 19.56 19.54 8.28
N GLU A 44 18.71 19.00 9.15
CA GLU A 44 18.92 18.98 10.60
C GLU A 44 19.54 17.66 11.09
N LYS A 45 19.41 16.59 10.28
CA LYS A 45 19.95 15.26 10.58
C LYS A 45 20.51 14.61 9.32
N TYR A 46 21.76 14.88 8.98
CA TYR A 46 22.41 14.50 7.71
C TYR A 46 22.39 12.98 7.43
N SER A 47 22.34 12.15 8.48
CA SER A 47 22.18 10.69 8.32
C SER A 47 20.78 10.25 7.87
N ASP A 48 19.81 11.14 7.91
CA ASP A 48 18.44 10.91 7.44
C ASP A 48 18.30 11.39 6.00
N ASN A 49 18.63 10.52 5.08
CA ASN A 49 18.52 10.73 3.64
C ASN A 49 18.21 9.41 2.93
N GLY A 50 17.64 9.49 1.73
CA GLY A 50 17.23 8.29 1.00
C GLY A 50 16.45 8.60 -0.28
N TYR A 51 15.90 7.57 -0.88
CA TYR A 51 14.91 7.70 -1.95
C TYR A 51 13.51 7.85 -1.36
N MET A 52 12.72 8.76 -1.93
CA MET A 52 11.29 8.93 -1.56
C MET A 52 10.44 7.75 -2.03
N GLY A 53 10.81 7.14 -3.15
CA GLY A 53 10.23 5.91 -3.65
C GLY A 53 10.74 4.70 -2.87
N HIS A 54 9.92 3.66 -2.75
CA HIS A 54 10.29 2.39 -2.13
C HIS A 54 9.54 1.24 -2.80
N ALA A 55 10.19 0.10 -2.96
CA ALA A 55 9.56 -1.07 -3.56
C ALA A 55 10.04 -2.37 -2.91
N ASN A 56 9.09 -3.27 -2.63
CA ASN A 56 9.37 -4.65 -2.29
C ASN A 56 8.93 -5.58 -3.42
N SER A 57 9.69 -6.63 -3.63
CA SER A 57 9.41 -7.68 -4.60
C SER A 57 9.51 -9.04 -3.90
N VAL A 58 8.35 -9.67 -3.71
CA VAL A 58 8.24 -10.94 -3.00
C VAL A 58 8.02 -12.07 -4.01
N ALA A 59 9.06 -12.86 -4.24
CA ALA A 59 8.95 -14.07 -5.06
C ALA A 59 8.27 -15.17 -4.25
N LEU A 60 7.15 -15.68 -4.74
CA LEU A 60 6.37 -16.75 -4.13
C LEU A 60 6.83 -18.11 -4.61
N GLY A 61 6.72 -19.12 -3.75
CA GLY A 61 7.11 -20.48 -4.01
C GLY A 61 6.73 -21.42 -2.87
N ALA A 62 7.28 -22.63 -2.86
CA ALA A 62 6.97 -23.64 -1.85
C ALA A 62 7.25 -23.16 -0.40
N SER A 63 8.31 -22.36 -0.22
CA SER A 63 8.75 -21.88 1.09
C SER A 63 8.24 -20.48 1.46
N ARG A 64 7.69 -19.74 0.50
CA ARG A 64 7.15 -18.39 0.71
C ARG A 64 5.83 -18.23 -0.02
N LYS A 65 4.77 -18.10 0.72
CA LYS A 65 3.42 -17.97 0.22
C LYS A 65 2.85 -16.61 0.57
N LEU A 66 1.86 -16.16 -0.18
CA LEU A 66 1.07 -14.99 0.17
C LEU A 66 -0.32 -15.44 0.60
N GLY A 67 -0.64 -15.26 1.88
CA GLY A 67 -1.99 -15.44 2.41
C GLY A 67 -2.82 -14.17 2.22
N ILE A 68 -4.07 -14.32 1.77
CA ILE A 68 -5.05 -13.24 1.63
C ILE A 68 -6.27 -13.61 2.46
N SER A 69 -6.60 -12.82 3.47
CA SER A 69 -7.71 -13.09 4.39
C SER A 69 -8.41 -11.81 4.83
N LEU A 70 -9.68 -11.92 5.20
CA LEU A 70 -10.43 -10.85 5.81
C LEU A 70 -9.89 -10.51 7.19
N CYS A 71 -9.86 -9.24 7.51
CA CYS A 71 -9.40 -8.75 8.81
C CYS A 71 -10.12 -7.46 9.22
N THR A 72 -9.89 -7.03 10.43
CA THR A 72 -10.20 -5.68 10.91
C THR A 72 -9.13 -4.68 10.44
N VAL A 73 -9.35 -3.40 10.65
CA VAL A 73 -8.43 -2.33 10.24
C VAL A 73 -7.02 -2.47 10.83
N ASP A 74 -6.88 -3.13 11.97
CA ASP A 74 -5.61 -3.42 12.66
C ASP A 74 -5.00 -4.78 12.29
N GLY A 75 -5.53 -5.45 11.26
CA GLY A 75 -5.03 -6.74 10.79
C GLY A 75 -5.45 -7.95 11.61
N THR A 76 -6.37 -7.81 12.59
CA THR A 76 -6.93 -8.93 13.33
C THR A 76 -7.86 -9.75 12.42
N ALA A 77 -7.64 -11.07 12.35
CA ALA A 77 -8.38 -11.94 11.44
C ALA A 77 -9.90 -11.98 11.72
N ILE A 78 -10.69 -11.95 10.67
CA ILE A 78 -12.14 -12.16 10.70
C ILE A 78 -12.44 -13.57 10.16
N THR A 79 -13.20 -14.35 10.92
CA THR A 79 -13.70 -15.65 10.45
C THR A 79 -15.10 -15.47 9.86
N VAL A 80 -15.23 -15.75 8.56
CA VAL A 80 -16.52 -15.75 7.88
C VAL A 80 -17.26 -17.04 8.17
N SER A 81 -18.50 -16.93 8.65
CA SER A 81 -19.34 -18.09 8.97
C SER A 81 -20.11 -18.59 7.73
N TYR A 82 -20.48 -17.68 6.84
CA TYR A 82 -21.29 -17.98 5.68
C TYR A 82 -20.80 -17.22 4.44
N THR A 83 -20.78 -17.92 3.29
CA THR A 83 -20.56 -17.33 1.95
C THR A 83 -21.63 -17.91 1.04
N GLN A 84 -22.70 -17.18 0.82
CA GLN A 84 -23.88 -17.66 0.07
C GLN A 84 -24.78 -16.51 -0.36
N SER A 85 -25.66 -16.78 -1.32
CA SER A 85 -26.61 -15.79 -1.85
C SER A 85 -27.87 -15.61 -0.99
N ASN A 86 -28.27 -16.64 -0.26
CA ASN A 86 -29.44 -16.56 0.60
C ASN A 86 -29.01 -16.12 2.02
N GLN A 87 -29.89 -15.34 2.67
CA GLN A 87 -29.66 -14.94 4.04
C GLN A 87 -29.56 -16.17 4.96
N PRO A 88 -28.49 -16.29 5.77
CA PRO A 88 -28.32 -17.37 6.71
C PRO A 88 -29.43 -17.34 7.78
N GLU A 89 -29.95 -18.52 8.11
CA GLU A 89 -30.88 -18.71 9.22
C GLU A 89 -30.12 -19.06 10.51
N ASN A 90 -30.76 -18.84 11.68
CA ASN A 90 -30.21 -19.20 12.99
C ASN A 90 -28.84 -18.61 13.31
N ALA A 91 -28.53 -17.39 12.84
CA ALA A 91 -27.31 -16.73 13.10
C ALA A 91 -27.17 -16.31 14.58
N THR A 92 -25.94 -16.32 15.08
CA THR A 92 -25.55 -15.82 16.40
C THR A 92 -24.86 -14.48 16.31
N ASN A 93 -24.93 -13.70 17.39
CA ASN A 93 -24.36 -12.35 17.42
C ASN A 93 -22.88 -12.33 17.01
N GLY A 94 -22.54 -11.40 16.13
CA GLY A 94 -21.16 -11.20 15.69
C GLY A 94 -20.70 -12.10 14.53
N GLN A 95 -21.48 -13.08 14.09
CA GLN A 95 -21.15 -13.90 12.92
C GLN A 95 -21.08 -13.05 11.65
N TYR A 96 -20.18 -13.43 10.75
CA TYR A 96 -19.99 -12.76 9.46
C TYR A 96 -20.53 -13.60 8.31
N TRP A 97 -21.15 -12.91 7.36
CA TRP A 97 -21.68 -13.46 6.13
C TRP A 97 -21.24 -12.64 4.93
N ILE A 98 -20.65 -13.29 3.94
CA ILE A 98 -20.46 -12.71 2.61
C ILE A 98 -21.72 -13.01 1.79
N ASP A 99 -22.48 -11.96 1.53
CA ASP A 99 -23.66 -12.01 0.67
C ASP A 99 -23.24 -11.96 -0.79
N THR A 100 -23.47 -13.06 -1.51
CA THR A 100 -23.14 -13.24 -2.92
C THR A 100 -24.35 -13.13 -3.84
N SER A 101 -25.48 -12.58 -3.37
CA SER A 101 -26.72 -12.46 -4.15
C SER A 101 -26.63 -11.42 -5.27
N GLY A 102 -25.76 -10.41 -5.14
CA GLY A 102 -25.54 -9.37 -6.12
C GLY A 102 -24.27 -9.59 -6.95
N SER A 103 -24.10 -8.80 -8.00
CA SER A 103 -22.84 -8.75 -8.78
C SER A 103 -21.66 -8.21 -7.98
N VAL A 104 -21.92 -7.39 -6.97
CA VAL A 104 -20.95 -6.92 -5.98
C VAL A 104 -21.28 -7.58 -4.66
N HIS A 105 -20.35 -8.41 -4.18
CA HIS A 105 -20.52 -9.11 -2.91
C HIS A 105 -20.32 -8.15 -1.74
N THR A 106 -21.00 -8.39 -0.63
CA THR A 106 -20.95 -7.55 0.57
C THR A 106 -20.70 -8.37 1.82
N LEU A 107 -19.85 -7.85 2.70
CA LEU A 107 -19.68 -8.44 4.03
C LEU A 107 -20.73 -7.87 4.98
N LYS A 108 -21.40 -8.75 5.71
CA LYS A 108 -22.41 -8.41 6.71
C LYS A 108 -22.07 -9.05 8.05
N GLN A 109 -22.46 -8.40 9.13
CA GLN A 109 -22.36 -8.94 10.48
C GLN A 109 -23.75 -9.04 11.11
N TYR A 110 -24.02 -10.16 11.78
CA TYR A 110 -25.29 -10.35 12.48
C TYR A 110 -25.32 -9.60 13.80
N ALA A 111 -26.34 -8.77 13.98
CA ALA A 111 -26.63 -8.03 15.20
C ALA A 111 -27.84 -8.67 15.90
N ALA A 112 -27.62 -9.42 16.97
CA ALA A 112 -28.70 -10.12 17.69
C ALA A 112 -29.71 -9.16 18.34
N THR A 113 -29.27 -7.95 18.71
CA THR A 113 -30.11 -6.90 19.30
C THR A 113 -31.24 -6.45 18.37
N THR A 114 -31.00 -6.47 17.07
CA THR A 114 -31.99 -6.11 16.04
C THR A 114 -32.47 -7.32 15.24
N SER A 115 -31.87 -8.49 15.47
CA SER A 115 -32.10 -9.71 14.68
C SER A 115 -31.86 -9.48 13.17
N GLN A 116 -30.85 -8.65 12.82
CA GLN A 116 -30.59 -8.28 11.43
C GLN A 116 -29.13 -8.47 11.05
N TRP A 117 -28.92 -8.73 9.75
CA TRP A 117 -27.63 -8.67 9.11
C TRP A 117 -27.32 -7.23 8.69
N VAL A 118 -26.27 -6.64 9.28
CA VAL A 118 -25.85 -5.27 9.03
C VAL A 118 -24.65 -5.27 8.10
N SER A 119 -24.73 -4.53 7.00
CA SER A 119 -23.63 -4.40 6.04
C SER A 119 -22.45 -3.64 6.65
N ILE A 120 -21.24 -4.14 6.41
CA ILE A 120 -19.98 -3.51 6.77
C ILE A 120 -19.52 -2.65 5.59
N PRO A 121 -19.50 -1.31 5.73
CA PRO A 121 -19.27 -0.41 4.60
C PRO A 121 -17.83 -0.44 4.09
N THR A 122 -16.86 -0.76 4.97
CA THR A 122 -15.45 -0.86 4.59
C THR A 122 -14.88 -2.18 5.08
N VAL A 123 -14.44 -3.00 4.14
CA VAL A 123 -13.88 -4.32 4.41
C VAL A 123 -12.37 -4.26 4.19
N TYR A 124 -11.62 -4.90 5.07
CA TYR A 124 -10.18 -4.94 5.03
C TYR A 124 -9.67 -6.34 4.73
N LEU A 125 -8.58 -6.39 3.99
CA LEU A 125 -7.85 -7.61 3.67
C LEU A 125 -6.43 -7.51 4.20
N LYS A 126 -5.99 -8.55 4.87
CA LYS A 126 -4.61 -8.77 5.24
C LYS A 126 -3.94 -9.61 4.15
N LEU A 127 -2.91 -9.06 3.54
CA LEU A 127 -2.01 -9.74 2.63
C LEU A 127 -0.74 -10.05 3.41
N ALA A 128 -0.47 -11.34 3.69
CA ALA A 128 0.61 -11.77 4.56
C ALA A 128 1.65 -12.57 3.76
N ALA A 129 2.85 -12.02 3.65
CA ALA A 129 4.05 -12.67 3.13
C ALA A 129 5.28 -11.97 3.71
N ASP A 130 6.32 -12.73 4.02
CA ASP A 130 7.56 -12.19 4.55
C ASP A 130 8.19 -11.17 3.59
N GLY A 131 8.48 -9.96 4.10
CA GLY A 131 9.06 -8.84 3.37
C GLY A 131 8.06 -7.98 2.58
N ILE A 132 6.76 -8.30 2.53
CA ILE A 132 5.78 -7.56 1.71
C ILE A 132 5.57 -6.12 2.21
N GLY A 133 5.63 -5.89 3.52
CA GLY A 133 5.41 -4.58 4.15
C GLY A 133 6.69 -3.88 4.61
N GLN A 134 7.86 -4.48 4.36
CA GLN A 134 9.14 -3.93 4.81
C GLN A 134 9.37 -2.52 4.26
N GLY A 135 9.75 -1.57 5.12
CA GLY A 135 10.05 -0.18 4.74
C GLY A 135 8.84 0.70 4.40
N PHE A 136 7.63 0.17 4.55
CA PHE A 136 6.40 0.96 4.46
C PHE A 136 5.88 1.35 5.84
N SER A 137 5.07 2.39 5.86
CA SER A 137 4.39 2.91 7.04
C SER A 137 2.88 2.92 6.85
N LYS A 138 2.16 2.91 7.96
CA LYS A 138 0.71 3.10 7.97
C LYS A 138 0.33 4.38 7.22
N TYR A 139 -0.68 4.28 6.37
CA TYR A 139 -1.18 5.33 5.47
C TYR A 139 -0.28 5.65 4.27
N ASP A 140 0.77 4.91 4.03
CA ASP A 140 1.46 4.99 2.74
C ASP A 140 0.50 4.60 1.59
N GLY A 141 0.56 5.36 0.51
CA GLY A 141 -0.06 4.99 -0.76
C GLY A 141 0.88 4.07 -1.53
N ILE A 142 0.37 2.92 -1.95
CA ILE A 142 1.15 1.95 -2.72
C ILE A 142 0.48 1.57 -4.03
N GLN A 143 1.28 1.12 -4.98
CA GLN A 143 0.86 0.33 -6.13
C GLN A 143 1.14 -1.14 -5.84
N LEU A 144 0.09 -1.95 -5.82
CA LEU A 144 0.16 -3.41 -5.66
C LEU A 144 0.08 -4.06 -7.04
N SER A 145 0.92 -5.05 -7.32
CA SER A 145 0.92 -5.77 -8.59
C SER A 145 1.43 -7.21 -8.47
N GLY A 146 1.12 -8.02 -9.48
CA GLY A 146 1.57 -9.41 -9.54
C GLY A 146 0.64 -10.40 -8.83
N LEU A 147 -0.51 -9.95 -8.32
CA LEU A 147 -1.53 -10.85 -7.80
C LEU A 147 -2.20 -11.61 -8.95
N THR A 148 -2.27 -12.92 -8.81
CA THR A 148 -2.85 -13.87 -9.77
C THR A 148 -3.94 -14.71 -9.09
N GLY A 149 -4.63 -15.58 -9.84
CA GLY A 149 -5.67 -16.45 -9.29
C GLY A 149 -7.08 -16.02 -9.69
N SER A 150 -8.02 -15.96 -8.75
CA SER A 150 -9.41 -15.57 -9.03
C SER A 150 -9.51 -14.11 -9.50
N GLU A 151 -10.61 -13.77 -10.17
CA GLU A 151 -10.85 -12.38 -10.61
C GLU A 151 -10.89 -11.40 -9.42
N GLN A 152 -11.42 -11.81 -8.27
CA GLN A 152 -11.41 -11.00 -7.06
C GLN A 152 -9.98 -10.71 -6.58
N VAL A 153 -9.08 -11.71 -6.60
CA VAL A 153 -7.68 -11.52 -6.23
C VAL A 153 -6.95 -10.65 -7.25
N LYS A 154 -7.16 -10.86 -8.55
CA LYS A 154 -6.59 -10.01 -9.60
C LYS A 154 -7.06 -8.56 -9.50
N ALA A 155 -8.32 -8.33 -9.11
CA ALA A 155 -8.87 -6.99 -8.92
C ALA A 155 -8.20 -6.20 -7.78
N LEU A 156 -7.46 -6.87 -6.89
CA LEU A 156 -6.65 -6.21 -5.87
C LEU A 156 -5.34 -5.61 -6.42
N ASN A 157 -4.95 -5.89 -7.67
CA ASN A 157 -3.86 -5.16 -8.29
C ASN A 157 -4.28 -3.71 -8.52
N GLY A 158 -3.43 -2.75 -8.16
CA GLY A 158 -3.75 -1.34 -8.31
C GLY A 158 -3.25 -0.51 -7.13
N SER A 159 -3.80 0.71 -7.02
CA SER A 159 -3.43 1.67 -5.99
C SER A 159 -4.22 1.42 -4.71
N HIS A 160 -3.52 1.36 -3.59
CA HIS A 160 -4.09 1.16 -2.26
C HIS A 160 -3.46 2.09 -1.23
N ILE A 161 -4.18 2.31 -0.13
CA ILE A 161 -3.64 2.90 1.10
C ILE A 161 -3.43 1.77 2.09
N LEU A 162 -2.31 1.78 2.79
CA LEU A 162 -2.00 0.84 3.87
C LEU A 162 -2.68 1.29 5.16
N TYR A 163 -3.66 0.52 5.63
CA TYR A 163 -4.37 0.82 6.88
C TYR A 163 -3.64 0.27 8.10
N ASP A 164 -2.90 -0.81 7.91
CA ASP A 164 -1.93 -1.34 8.86
C ASP A 164 -0.82 -2.06 8.11
N VAL A 165 0.37 -2.15 8.72
CA VAL A 165 1.55 -2.72 8.08
C VAL A 165 2.55 -3.22 9.10
N ALA A 166 3.13 -4.38 8.82
CA ALA A 166 4.33 -4.88 9.45
C ALA A 166 5.23 -5.49 8.37
N GLU A 167 6.45 -5.86 8.71
CA GLU A 167 7.39 -6.46 7.75
C GLU A 167 6.78 -7.63 6.97
N SER A 168 5.97 -8.45 7.65
CA SER A 168 5.37 -9.67 7.11
C SER A 168 3.94 -9.53 6.59
N TYR A 169 3.33 -8.36 6.65
CA TYR A 169 1.97 -8.15 6.12
C TYR A 169 1.66 -6.69 5.79
N ILE A 170 0.65 -6.52 4.96
CA ILE A 170 -0.03 -5.25 4.70
C ILE A 170 -1.54 -5.41 4.85
N VAL A 171 -2.23 -4.33 5.24
CA VAL A 171 -3.71 -4.27 5.31
C VAL A 171 -4.21 -3.22 4.33
N ILE A 172 -5.07 -3.64 3.43
CA ILE A 172 -5.69 -2.80 2.39
C ILE A 172 -7.22 -2.94 2.41
N VAL A 173 -7.93 -2.06 1.75
CA VAL A 173 -9.39 -2.22 1.51
C VAL A 173 -9.61 -3.19 0.36
N GLY A 174 -10.54 -4.13 0.55
CA GLY A 174 -10.93 -5.09 -0.46
C GLY A 174 -11.82 -6.20 0.12
N LEU A 175 -12.36 -7.05 -0.74
CA LEU A 175 -13.16 -8.21 -0.36
C LEU A 175 -12.78 -9.40 -1.24
N VAL A 176 -12.60 -10.55 -0.62
CA VAL A 176 -12.52 -11.86 -1.27
C VAL A 176 -13.50 -12.81 -0.58
N ASP A 177 -14.09 -13.73 -1.34
CA ASP A 177 -15.14 -14.64 -0.80
C ASP A 177 -14.60 -15.71 0.13
N GLN A 178 -13.30 -15.97 0.02
CA GLN A 178 -12.63 -16.98 0.84
C GLN A 178 -11.17 -16.60 1.07
N THR A 179 -10.63 -17.08 2.17
CA THR A 179 -9.18 -17.03 2.40
C THR A 179 -8.47 -17.74 1.25
N THR A 180 -7.47 -17.09 0.69
CA THR A 180 -6.73 -17.57 -0.48
C THR A 180 -5.24 -17.57 -0.18
N GLU A 181 -4.53 -18.53 -0.73
CA GLU A 181 -3.07 -18.63 -0.65
C GLU A 181 -2.49 -18.68 -2.06
N LEU A 182 -1.58 -17.75 -2.37
CA LEU A 182 -0.82 -17.76 -3.63
C LEU A 182 0.56 -18.38 -3.36
N THR A 183 0.94 -19.35 -4.19
CA THR A 183 2.16 -20.15 -4.03
C THR A 183 3.14 -19.99 -5.18
N SER A 184 2.86 -19.11 -6.13
CA SER A 184 3.72 -18.85 -7.28
C SER A 184 3.57 -17.42 -7.79
N GLY A 185 4.56 -16.96 -8.55
CA GLY A 185 4.61 -15.61 -9.10
C GLY A 185 5.45 -14.66 -8.25
N THR A 186 5.40 -13.39 -8.58
CA THR A 186 6.09 -12.33 -7.83
C THR A 186 5.12 -11.21 -7.56
N VAL A 187 4.90 -10.92 -6.28
CA VAL A 187 4.05 -9.80 -5.84
C VAL A 187 4.95 -8.60 -5.52
N LYS A 188 4.56 -7.44 -6.01
CA LYS A 188 5.27 -6.18 -5.78
C LYS A 188 4.38 -5.20 -5.05
N THR A 189 4.97 -4.53 -4.06
CA THR A 189 4.41 -3.36 -3.39
C THR A 189 5.36 -2.19 -3.61
N GLU A 190 4.87 -1.08 -4.14
CA GLU A 190 5.71 0.03 -4.57
C GLU A 190 5.08 1.37 -4.21
N ARG A 191 5.84 2.23 -3.51
CA ARG A 191 5.53 3.66 -3.36
C ARG A 191 6.26 4.41 -4.45
N ARG A 192 5.54 4.87 -5.46
CA ARG A 192 6.10 5.61 -6.59
C ARG A 192 6.12 7.11 -6.27
N VAL A 193 7.24 7.73 -6.59
CA VAL A 193 7.31 9.18 -6.71
C VAL A 193 7.13 9.51 -8.18
N PRO A 194 6.12 10.31 -8.55
CA PRO A 194 5.93 10.71 -9.94
C PRO A 194 7.17 11.45 -10.46
N GLU A 195 7.53 11.19 -11.70
CA GLU A 195 8.50 12.02 -12.40
C GLU A 195 7.94 13.43 -12.58
N MET A 196 8.65 14.43 -12.09
CA MET A 196 8.24 15.82 -12.15
C MET A 196 9.37 16.68 -12.70
N ASP A 197 9.08 17.50 -13.71
CA ASP A 197 10.02 18.44 -14.29
C ASP A 197 10.02 19.78 -13.54
N TYR A 198 8.88 20.13 -12.94
CA TYR A 198 8.70 21.31 -12.09
C TYR A 198 8.03 20.92 -10.80
N VAL A 199 8.64 21.32 -9.70
CA VAL A 199 8.15 21.01 -8.35
C VAL A 199 8.20 22.27 -7.50
N THR A 200 7.18 22.46 -6.69
CA THR A 200 7.12 23.53 -5.67
C THR A 200 6.51 23.00 -4.38
N GLU A 201 6.79 23.66 -3.27
CA GLU A 201 6.15 23.41 -1.99
C GLU A 201 5.02 24.43 -1.77
N SER A 202 3.89 23.97 -1.27
CA SER A 202 2.81 24.83 -0.78
C SER A 202 1.95 24.08 0.21
N GLY A 203 1.74 24.65 1.40
CA GLY A 203 0.90 24.07 2.45
C GLY A 203 1.40 22.73 2.96
N ASN A 204 2.72 22.58 3.13
CA ASN A 204 3.40 21.36 3.57
C ASN A 204 3.15 20.16 2.63
N ARG A 205 3.01 20.44 1.33
CA ARG A 205 2.85 19.45 0.25
C ARG A 205 3.74 19.81 -0.92
N LEU A 206 4.22 18.79 -1.62
CA LEU A 206 4.90 18.97 -2.89
C LEU A 206 3.87 18.93 -4.02
N TRP A 207 3.93 19.95 -4.86
CA TRP A 207 3.14 20.08 -6.09
C TRP A 207 4.08 20.03 -7.28
N GLY A 208 3.75 19.24 -8.28
CA GLY A 208 4.61 19.12 -9.44
C GLY A 208 3.85 18.82 -10.71
N CYS A 209 4.51 19.07 -11.83
CA CYS A 209 4.03 18.71 -13.15
C CYS A 209 5.18 18.16 -14.01
N LYS A 210 4.84 17.30 -14.96
CA LYS A 210 5.74 16.85 -16.02
C LYS A 210 5.42 17.66 -17.28
N TYR A 211 6.45 18.24 -17.91
CA TYR A 211 6.30 19.01 -19.12
C TYR A 211 6.17 18.09 -20.34
N GLY A 212 5.16 18.31 -21.17
CA GLY A 212 5.15 17.82 -22.54
C GLY A 212 4.70 16.38 -22.79
N VAL A 213 3.97 15.73 -21.85
CA VAL A 213 3.21 14.53 -22.20
C VAL A 213 1.75 14.91 -22.36
N VAL A 214 1.37 15.23 -23.58
CA VAL A 214 -0.04 15.20 -24.00
C VAL A 214 -0.26 13.77 -24.51
N ASP A 215 -0.85 12.92 -23.67
CA ASP A 215 -1.40 11.66 -24.17
C ASP A 215 -2.51 12.03 -25.15
N GLY A 216 -2.23 11.77 -26.42
CA GLY A 216 -3.17 11.95 -27.52
C GLY A 216 -4.20 10.84 -27.56
#